data_46f76dc6cca2d9fda3ca7fce4ed2ea67
#
_entry.id   46f76dc6cca2d9fda3ca7fce4ed2ea67
#
_cell.length_a   1.000
_cell.length_b   1.000
_cell.length_c   1.000
_cell.angle_alpha   90.00
_cell.angle_beta   90.00
_cell.angle_gamma   90.00
#
_symmetry.space_group_name_H-M   'P 1'
#
loop_
_entity.id
_entity.type
_entity.pdbx_description
1 polymer ?
#
loop_
_entity_poly.entity_id
_entity_poly.type
_entity_poly.pdbx_seq_one_letter_code
_entity_poly.pdbx_strand_id
1 'polypeptide(L)'
;MPKLQELEYQLNTLFSVHKYGIDPGFSRFLPAAYDPISFPWQEFFEDDFVTHFNGLMIKGAAVVRNVFLAVFPTNEVLDKFLTEGTAGDLLFMHHPLVMECGDPQGLPGRGFIPIPSHYLQAIKDKGLSVYTCHAPMDRHQTYGTSIAIAKALHASVIESFAEGDGLICEIAPTHTNELMEKAKKIFDIPYVDFEGQTRSHISKIAIIAGCGDKVSMMQEAEEKGAQAYVTGEVHCHIDNDYGKKKYAIMKEYIPHTTMSLIGVSHSASEYLVKKTLMYDWFSQNFNVNVVLLPQEKWWY
;
A
#
# COMPACT_ATOMS: atom_id res chain seq x y z
N MET A 1 -6.01 26.68 -8.66
CA MET A 1 -5.71 25.32 -9.16
C MET A 1 -4.20 25.25 -9.37
N PRO A 2 -3.53 24.30 -8.74
CA PRO A 2 -2.08 24.13 -8.86
C PRO A 2 -1.67 23.64 -10.25
N LYS A 3 -0.42 23.90 -10.60
CA LYS A 3 0.19 23.26 -11.78
C LYS A 3 0.63 21.83 -11.42
N LEU A 4 0.57 20.92 -12.39
CA LEU A 4 1.04 19.54 -12.21
C LEU A 4 2.50 19.50 -11.72
N GLN A 5 3.37 20.32 -12.30
CA GLN A 5 4.79 20.43 -11.92
C GLN A 5 4.97 20.87 -10.46
N GLU A 6 4.08 21.73 -9.93
CA GLU A 6 4.10 22.16 -8.53
C GLU A 6 3.72 21.02 -7.60
N LEU A 7 2.64 20.28 -7.94
CA LEU A 7 2.22 19.09 -7.20
C LEU A 7 3.29 18.00 -7.19
N GLU A 8 3.85 17.70 -8.33
CA GLU A 8 4.96 16.75 -8.49
C GLU A 8 6.15 17.14 -7.61
N TYR A 9 6.60 18.41 -7.68
CA TYR A 9 7.69 18.91 -6.85
C TYR A 9 7.40 18.77 -5.35
N GLN A 10 6.18 19.12 -4.90
CA GLN A 10 5.79 19.02 -3.50
C GLN A 10 5.72 17.55 -3.03
N LEU A 11 5.20 16.64 -3.85
CA LEU A 11 5.15 15.21 -3.55
C LEU A 11 6.54 14.58 -3.52
N ASN A 12 7.39 14.87 -4.52
CA ASN A 12 8.78 14.40 -4.56
C ASN A 12 9.59 14.91 -3.35
N THR A 13 9.32 16.14 -2.91
CA THR A 13 9.95 16.73 -1.71
C THR A 13 9.43 16.07 -0.44
N LEU A 14 8.10 15.95 -0.29
CA LEU A 14 7.45 15.33 0.87
C LEU A 14 8.00 13.93 1.12
N PHE A 15 8.00 13.10 0.11
CA PHE A 15 8.45 11.70 0.21
C PHE A 15 9.95 11.53 -0.04
N SER A 16 10.68 12.61 -0.31
CA SER A 16 12.12 12.57 -0.59
C SER A 16 12.48 11.55 -1.69
N VAL A 17 11.69 11.45 -2.76
CA VAL A 17 11.76 10.40 -3.79
C VAL A 17 13.18 10.28 -4.35
N HIS A 18 13.80 11.39 -4.77
CA HIS A 18 15.15 11.37 -5.34
C HIS A 18 16.24 10.99 -4.31
N LYS A 19 16.05 11.36 -3.04
CA LYS A 19 16.96 10.97 -1.96
C LYS A 19 16.82 9.50 -1.58
N TYR A 20 15.59 8.98 -1.64
CA TYR A 20 15.33 7.56 -1.41
C TYR A 20 16.02 6.68 -2.47
N GLY A 21 16.00 7.15 -3.72
CA GLY A 21 16.59 6.45 -4.85
C GLY A 21 15.65 5.39 -5.46
N ILE A 22 16.23 4.28 -5.90
CA ILE A 22 15.50 3.23 -6.62
C ILE A 22 14.63 2.43 -5.64
N ASP A 23 13.35 2.26 -5.98
CA ASP A 23 12.45 1.38 -5.23
C ASP A 23 12.89 -0.09 -5.36
N PRO A 24 13.23 -0.77 -4.25
CA PRO A 24 13.77 -2.13 -4.31
C PRO A 24 12.73 -3.19 -4.72
N GLY A 25 11.43 -2.89 -4.57
CA GLY A 25 10.33 -3.74 -5.00
C GLY A 25 10.06 -3.57 -6.50
N PHE A 26 9.64 -2.37 -6.89
CA PHE A 26 9.17 -2.13 -8.24
C PHE A 26 10.27 -2.09 -9.31
N SER A 27 11.53 -1.86 -8.95
CA SER A 27 12.66 -2.10 -9.88
C SER A 27 12.75 -3.56 -10.36
N ARG A 28 12.20 -4.52 -9.63
CA ARG A 28 12.13 -5.94 -10.01
C ARG A 28 10.80 -6.33 -10.61
N PHE A 29 9.70 -5.88 -9.97
CA PHE A 29 8.38 -6.39 -10.32
C PHE A 29 7.77 -5.70 -11.54
N LEU A 30 8.08 -4.43 -11.79
CA LEU A 30 7.55 -3.71 -12.94
C LEU A 30 8.09 -4.26 -14.26
N PRO A 31 9.42 -4.44 -14.43
CA PRO A 31 9.95 -5.15 -15.60
C PRO A 31 9.37 -6.56 -15.72
N ALA A 32 9.33 -7.33 -14.62
CA ALA A 32 8.82 -8.69 -14.64
C ALA A 32 7.36 -8.81 -15.08
N ALA A 33 6.56 -7.75 -14.89
CA ALA A 33 5.16 -7.71 -15.32
C ALA A 33 5.01 -7.27 -16.80
N TYR A 34 5.80 -6.30 -17.27
CA TYR A 34 5.64 -5.72 -18.61
C TYR A 34 6.48 -6.38 -19.70
N ASP A 35 7.70 -6.86 -19.39
CA ASP A 35 8.60 -7.46 -20.40
C ASP A 35 8.01 -8.72 -21.06
N PRO A 36 7.31 -9.63 -20.33
CA PRO A 36 6.70 -10.81 -20.95
C PRO A 36 5.61 -10.50 -21.99
N ILE A 37 4.97 -9.32 -21.85
CA ILE A 37 3.94 -8.88 -22.81
C ILE A 37 4.48 -7.91 -23.86
N SER A 38 5.81 -7.71 -23.90
CA SER A 38 6.50 -6.82 -24.84
C SER A 38 5.97 -5.39 -24.86
N PHE A 39 5.54 -4.87 -23.71
CA PHE A 39 5.11 -3.48 -23.59
C PHE A 39 6.33 -2.58 -23.37
N PRO A 40 6.55 -1.53 -24.20
CA PRO A 40 7.72 -0.66 -24.10
C PRO A 40 7.59 0.33 -22.94
N TRP A 41 7.52 -0.16 -21.72
CA TRP A 41 7.21 0.65 -20.52
C TRP A 41 8.26 1.74 -20.26
N GLN A 42 9.55 1.50 -20.59
CA GLN A 42 10.62 2.50 -20.43
C GLN A 42 10.42 3.73 -21.33
N GLU A 43 9.83 3.55 -22.52
CA GLU A 43 9.53 4.65 -23.45
C GLU A 43 8.15 5.27 -23.16
N PHE A 44 7.29 4.51 -22.48
CA PHE A 44 5.91 4.93 -22.23
C PHE A 44 5.77 5.80 -20.98
N PHE A 45 6.50 5.47 -19.90
CA PHE A 45 6.48 6.20 -18.64
C PHE A 45 7.51 7.34 -18.62
N GLU A 46 7.34 8.29 -17.70
CA GLU A 46 8.26 9.41 -17.56
C GLU A 46 9.65 8.92 -17.10
N ASP A 47 10.72 9.52 -17.62
CA ASP A 47 12.12 9.11 -17.37
C ASP A 47 12.50 9.08 -15.88
N ASP A 48 12.00 10.06 -15.10
CA ASP A 48 12.26 10.12 -13.66
C ASP A 48 11.60 8.96 -12.93
N PHE A 49 10.36 8.60 -13.32
CA PHE A 49 9.69 7.41 -12.78
C PHE A 49 10.42 6.11 -13.17
N VAL A 50 10.86 5.97 -14.40
CA VAL A 50 11.62 4.79 -14.86
C VAL A 50 12.92 4.61 -14.07
N THR A 51 13.52 5.71 -13.61
CA THR A 51 14.73 5.69 -12.81
C THR A 51 14.49 5.31 -11.35
N HIS A 52 13.42 5.82 -10.74
CA HIS A 52 13.17 5.68 -9.30
C HIS A 52 12.05 4.69 -8.95
N PHE A 53 11.17 4.35 -9.91
CA PHE A 53 9.93 3.58 -9.74
C PHE A 53 8.96 4.20 -8.73
N ASN A 54 9.11 5.50 -8.52
CA ASN A 54 8.26 6.40 -7.74
C ASN A 54 8.23 7.76 -8.44
N GLY A 55 7.20 8.55 -8.19
CA GLY A 55 7.06 9.87 -8.81
C GLY A 55 5.99 9.90 -9.90
N LEU A 56 6.09 10.88 -10.79
CA LEU A 56 5.15 11.06 -11.90
C LEU A 56 5.36 9.96 -12.95
N MET A 57 4.44 9.00 -12.99
CA MET A 57 4.49 7.85 -13.91
C MET A 57 3.99 8.21 -15.30
N ILE A 58 2.89 8.99 -15.39
CA ILE A 58 2.30 9.47 -16.64
C ILE A 58 1.99 10.95 -16.47
N LYS A 59 2.48 11.75 -17.42
CA LYS A 59 2.27 13.19 -17.46
C LYS A 59 1.12 13.56 -18.36
N GLY A 60 0.14 14.26 -17.78
CA GLY A 60 -1.01 14.80 -18.48
C GLY A 60 -0.94 16.31 -18.68
N ALA A 61 -2.10 16.97 -18.70
CA ALA A 61 -2.20 18.42 -18.88
C ALA A 61 -1.70 19.18 -17.63
N ALA A 62 -1.34 20.46 -17.84
CA ALA A 62 -0.53 21.22 -16.88
C ALA A 62 -1.27 21.68 -15.63
N VAL A 63 -2.59 21.66 -15.58
CA VAL A 63 -3.40 22.20 -14.44
C VAL A 63 -4.24 21.10 -13.83
N VAL A 64 -4.09 20.91 -12.52
CA VAL A 64 -4.80 19.88 -11.76
C VAL A 64 -6.00 20.49 -11.04
N ARG A 65 -7.19 19.88 -11.22
CA ARG A 65 -8.43 20.25 -10.52
C ARG A 65 -8.83 19.21 -9.48
N ASN A 66 -8.74 17.95 -9.86
CA ASN A 66 -9.08 16.83 -9.00
C ASN A 66 -7.86 15.95 -8.77
N VAL A 67 -7.72 15.45 -7.54
CA VAL A 67 -6.75 14.42 -7.18
C VAL A 67 -7.51 13.20 -6.70
N PHE A 68 -7.36 12.11 -7.42
CA PHE A 68 -7.96 10.81 -7.10
C PHE A 68 -6.98 9.99 -6.30
N LEU A 69 -7.41 9.43 -5.18
CA LEU A 69 -6.57 8.66 -4.27
C LEU A 69 -6.94 7.18 -4.30
N ALA A 70 -5.99 6.33 -4.67
CA ALA A 70 -6.15 4.88 -4.73
C ALA A 70 -4.91 4.16 -4.19
N VAL A 71 -4.99 2.84 -4.04
CA VAL A 71 -3.84 1.97 -3.72
C VAL A 71 -3.34 1.30 -4.99
N PHE A 72 -4.15 0.43 -5.58
CA PHE A 72 -3.83 -0.32 -6.77
C PHE A 72 -4.57 0.22 -8.00
N PRO A 73 -3.97 0.14 -9.20
CA PRO A 73 -4.62 0.46 -10.47
C PRO A 73 -5.53 -0.70 -10.93
N THR A 74 -6.52 -1.09 -10.12
CA THR A 74 -7.50 -2.10 -10.53
C THR A 74 -8.35 -1.57 -11.67
N ASN A 75 -8.97 -2.47 -12.44
CA ASN A 75 -9.85 -2.05 -13.54
C ASN A 75 -10.94 -1.09 -13.04
N GLU A 76 -11.55 -1.38 -11.89
CA GLU A 76 -12.60 -0.54 -11.29
C GLU A 76 -12.09 0.88 -10.96
N VAL A 77 -10.88 0.98 -10.37
CA VAL A 77 -10.24 2.26 -10.07
C VAL A 77 -9.95 3.03 -11.36
N LEU A 78 -9.42 2.34 -12.38
CA LEU A 78 -9.09 2.96 -13.67
C LEU A 78 -10.34 3.35 -14.46
N ASP A 79 -11.40 2.55 -14.45
CA ASP A 79 -12.68 2.87 -15.08
C ASP A 79 -13.31 4.12 -14.45
N LYS A 80 -13.34 4.22 -13.12
CA LYS A 80 -13.82 5.41 -12.40
C LYS A 80 -12.96 6.63 -12.72
N PHE A 81 -11.62 6.49 -12.65
CA PHE A 81 -10.71 7.57 -12.98
C PHE A 81 -10.87 8.06 -14.42
N LEU A 82 -11.02 7.14 -15.39
CA LEU A 82 -11.28 7.51 -16.78
C LEU A 82 -12.66 8.11 -17.00
N THR A 83 -13.68 7.69 -16.26
CA THR A 83 -15.04 8.19 -16.41
C THR A 83 -15.21 9.58 -15.79
N GLU A 84 -14.68 9.79 -14.60
CA GLU A 84 -14.87 11.02 -13.81
C GLU A 84 -13.77 12.05 -14.07
N GLY A 85 -12.55 11.60 -14.42
CA GLY A 85 -11.39 12.47 -14.61
C GLY A 85 -11.48 13.29 -15.89
N THR A 86 -10.95 14.50 -15.84
CA THR A 86 -10.81 15.46 -16.94
C THR A 86 -9.34 15.82 -17.16
N ALA A 87 -8.99 16.36 -18.31
CA ALA A 87 -7.60 16.70 -18.64
C ALA A 87 -6.90 17.48 -17.52
N GLY A 88 -5.77 16.98 -17.06
CA GLY A 88 -4.94 17.50 -15.97
C GLY A 88 -5.20 16.86 -14.61
N ASP A 89 -6.31 16.14 -14.40
CA ASP A 89 -6.56 15.47 -13.13
C ASP A 89 -5.50 14.40 -12.84
N LEU A 90 -5.21 14.21 -11.56
CA LEU A 90 -4.14 13.35 -11.07
C LEU A 90 -4.68 12.13 -10.33
N LEU A 91 -4.28 10.94 -10.74
CA LEU A 91 -4.43 9.72 -9.94
C LEU A 91 -3.16 9.53 -9.10
N PHE A 92 -3.29 9.60 -7.78
CA PHE A 92 -2.22 9.33 -6.84
C PHE A 92 -2.40 7.93 -6.25
N MET A 93 -1.54 7.02 -6.65
CA MET A 93 -1.56 5.61 -6.21
C MET A 93 -0.40 5.27 -5.28
N HIS A 94 -0.52 4.14 -4.60
CA HIS A 94 0.59 3.56 -3.87
C HIS A 94 1.44 2.67 -4.79
N HIS A 95 0.81 1.78 -5.53
CA HIS A 95 1.46 0.83 -6.42
C HIS A 95 1.32 1.21 -7.90
N PRO A 96 2.38 1.06 -8.71
CA PRO A 96 2.32 1.23 -10.16
C PRO A 96 1.75 0.00 -10.91
N LEU A 97 1.47 -1.08 -10.20
CA LEU A 97 0.92 -2.35 -10.69
C LEU A 97 -0.22 -2.81 -9.78
N VAL A 98 -1.11 -3.63 -10.31
CA VAL A 98 -2.01 -4.43 -9.46
C VAL A 98 -1.21 -5.53 -8.79
N MET A 99 -1.42 -5.74 -7.50
CA MET A 99 -0.91 -6.90 -6.78
C MET A 99 -2.09 -7.72 -6.26
N GLU A 100 -2.31 -8.86 -6.87
CA GLU A 100 -3.29 -9.82 -6.36
C GLU A 100 -2.63 -10.77 -5.38
N CYS A 101 -2.86 -10.51 -4.10
CA CYS A 101 -2.27 -11.29 -3.02
C CYS A 101 -3.08 -12.54 -2.68
N GLY A 102 -4.35 -12.57 -3.08
CA GLY A 102 -5.29 -13.63 -2.79
C GLY A 102 -6.10 -13.41 -1.52
N ASP A 103 -7.26 -14.03 -1.49
CA ASP A 103 -8.20 -13.97 -0.38
C ASP A 103 -7.97 -15.18 0.55
N PRO A 104 -7.67 -14.98 1.84
CA PRO A 104 -7.48 -16.10 2.78
C PRO A 104 -8.71 -17.00 2.94
N GLN A 105 -9.91 -16.51 2.60
CA GLN A 105 -11.16 -17.27 2.62
C GLN A 105 -11.74 -17.55 1.21
N GLY A 106 -11.00 -17.17 0.16
CA GLY A 106 -11.47 -17.22 -1.21
C GLY A 106 -10.46 -17.81 -2.19
N LEU A 107 -10.29 -17.11 -3.32
CA LEU A 107 -9.40 -17.55 -4.38
C LEU A 107 -7.96 -17.04 -4.15
N PRO A 108 -6.96 -17.81 -4.58
CA PRO A 108 -5.57 -17.33 -4.57
C PRO A 108 -5.39 -16.18 -5.55
N GLY A 109 -4.39 -15.34 -5.29
CA GLY A 109 -3.99 -14.24 -6.16
C GLY A 109 -3.05 -14.66 -7.26
N ARG A 110 -2.93 -13.81 -8.28
CA ARG A 110 -2.03 -14.02 -9.43
C ARG A 110 -0.67 -13.33 -9.27
N GLY A 111 -0.49 -12.54 -8.21
CA GLY A 111 0.70 -11.73 -7.99
C GLY A 111 0.65 -10.39 -8.72
N PHE A 112 1.80 -9.92 -9.23
CA PHE A 112 1.88 -8.64 -9.92
C PHE A 112 1.33 -8.72 -11.34
N ILE A 113 0.40 -7.81 -11.67
CA ILE A 113 -0.28 -7.75 -12.95
C ILE A 113 -0.07 -6.36 -13.54
N PRO A 114 0.38 -6.26 -14.80
CA PRO A 114 0.56 -4.97 -15.46
C PRO A 114 -0.79 -4.28 -15.68
N ILE A 115 -0.78 -2.95 -15.67
CA ILE A 115 -1.93 -2.18 -16.15
C ILE A 115 -2.13 -2.49 -17.63
N PRO A 116 -3.33 -2.90 -18.07
CA PRO A 116 -3.58 -3.16 -19.47
C PRO A 116 -3.29 -1.93 -20.35
N SER A 117 -2.63 -2.14 -21.49
CA SER A 117 -2.14 -1.04 -22.35
C SER A 117 -3.24 -0.08 -22.82
N HIS A 118 -4.47 -0.56 -22.99
CA HIS A 118 -5.58 0.30 -23.37
C HIS A 118 -5.95 1.33 -22.29
N TYR A 119 -5.81 1.01 -21.00
CA TYR A 119 -5.99 1.99 -19.91
C TYR A 119 -4.87 3.03 -19.93
N LEU A 120 -3.62 2.58 -20.08
CA LEU A 120 -2.46 3.46 -20.14
C LEU A 120 -2.60 4.45 -21.31
N GLN A 121 -3.01 3.97 -22.50
CA GLN A 121 -3.25 4.82 -23.66
C GLN A 121 -4.42 5.78 -23.42
N ALA A 122 -5.53 5.31 -22.88
CA ALA A 122 -6.69 6.15 -22.59
C ALA A 122 -6.36 7.28 -21.58
N ILE A 123 -5.52 7.02 -20.58
CA ILE A 123 -5.03 8.01 -19.62
C ILE A 123 -4.24 9.11 -20.37
N LYS A 124 -3.30 8.73 -21.25
CA LYS A 124 -2.53 9.68 -22.06
C LYS A 124 -3.42 10.49 -23.00
N ASP A 125 -4.31 9.82 -23.73
CA ASP A 125 -5.19 10.46 -24.71
C ASP A 125 -6.14 11.49 -24.08
N LYS A 126 -6.56 11.25 -22.83
CA LYS A 126 -7.36 12.19 -22.05
C LYS A 126 -6.54 13.29 -21.38
N GLY A 127 -5.22 13.25 -21.45
CA GLY A 127 -4.34 14.21 -20.76
C GLY A 127 -4.42 14.10 -19.24
N LEU A 128 -4.70 12.91 -18.70
CA LEU A 128 -4.71 12.60 -17.27
C LEU A 128 -3.29 12.27 -16.79
N SER A 129 -3.05 12.48 -15.51
CA SER A 129 -1.75 12.22 -14.88
C SER A 129 -1.82 11.05 -13.88
N VAL A 130 -0.73 10.32 -13.75
CA VAL A 130 -0.56 9.27 -12.74
C VAL A 130 0.71 9.52 -11.95
N TYR A 131 0.61 9.54 -10.63
CA TYR A 131 1.74 9.61 -9.70
C TYR A 131 1.68 8.41 -8.76
N THR A 132 2.82 7.77 -8.51
CA THR A 132 2.91 6.65 -7.56
C THR A 132 3.98 6.90 -6.52
N CYS A 133 3.74 6.42 -5.30
CA CYS A 133 4.72 6.48 -4.22
C CYS A 133 4.56 5.26 -3.31
N HIS A 134 5.53 4.36 -3.36
CA HIS A 134 5.57 3.09 -2.62
C HIS A 134 6.52 3.18 -1.41
N ALA A 135 7.69 2.58 -1.46
CA ALA A 135 8.59 2.49 -0.32
C ALA A 135 8.97 3.85 0.33
N PRO A 136 9.12 4.96 -0.39
CA PRO A 136 9.29 6.26 0.26
C PRO A 136 8.10 6.69 1.13
N MET A 137 6.87 6.30 0.75
CA MET A 137 5.68 6.53 1.56
C MET A 137 5.65 5.57 2.76
N ASP A 138 5.94 4.28 2.59
CA ASP A 138 5.91 3.31 3.68
C ASP A 138 6.79 3.73 4.85
N ARG A 139 7.99 4.22 4.55
CA ARG A 139 8.99 4.67 5.54
C ARG A 139 8.80 6.10 6.03
N HIS A 140 7.78 6.81 5.57
CA HIS A 140 7.60 8.21 5.93
C HIS A 140 7.03 8.35 7.35
N GLN A 141 7.74 9.14 8.20
CA GLN A 141 7.47 9.25 9.64
C GLN A 141 6.16 9.97 10.01
N THR A 142 5.51 10.64 9.04
CA THR A 142 4.25 11.40 9.29
C THR A 142 3.11 10.91 8.41
N TYR A 143 3.40 10.62 7.14
CA TYR A 143 2.43 10.22 6.12
C TYR A 143 2.63 8.78 5.63
N GLY A 144 3.27 7.94 6.46
CA GLY A 144 3.51 6.54 6.16
C GLY A 144 2.25 5.68 6.30
N THR A 145 2.23 4.58 5.56
CA THR A 145 1.13 3.59 5.59
C THR A 145 0.94 3.02 6.98
N SER A 146 2.01 2.53 7.63
CA SER A 146 1.99 2.02 9.00
C SER A 146 1.68 3.10 10.05
N ILE A 147 2.06 4.37 9.80
CA ILE A 147 1.71 5.53 10.65
C ILE A 147 0.21 5.78 10.65
N ALA A 148 -0.44 5.66 9.50
CA ALA A 148 -1.90 5.81 9.43
C ALA A 148 -2.63 4.76 10.28
N ILE A 149 -2.13 3.51 10.28
CA ILE A 149 -2.65 2.42 11.12
C ILE A 149 -2.42 2.74 12.61
N ALA A 150 -1.21 3.15 12.99
CA ALA A 150 -0.91 3.52 14.37
C ALA A 150 -1.84 4.62 14.88
N LYS A 151 -2.06 5.68 14.09
CA LYS A 151 -3.00 6.76 14.44
C LYS A 151 -4.43 6.27 14.59
N ALA A 152 -4.92 5.43 13.69
CA ALA A 152 -6.29 4.90 13.75
C ALA A 152 -6.51 3.96 14.95
N LEU A 153 -5.46 3.26 15.39
CA LEU A 153 -5.48 2.43 16.60
C LEU A 153 -5.26 3.23 17.88
N HIS A 154 -5.02 4.54 17.79
CA HIS A 154 -4.58 5.40 18.91
C HIS A 154 -3.31 4.87 19.59
N ALA A 155 -2.40 4.33 18.80
CA ALA A 155 -1.16 3.74 19.25
C ALA A 155 -0.04 4.79 19.33
N SER A 156 0.78 4.67 20.39
CA SER A 156 1.98 5.49 20.57
C SER A 156 3.18 4.76 19.95
N VAL A 157 3.80 5.33 18.94
CA VAL A 157 4.99 4.76 18.28
C VAL A 157 6.17 4.84 19.23
N ILE A 158 6.85 3.70 19.47
CA ILE A 158 8.06 3.60 20.30
C ILE A 158 9.30 3.65 19.42
N GLU A 159 9.35 2.78 18.39
CA GLU A 159 10.48 2.66 17.48
C GLU A 159 10.03 2.09 16.12
N SER A 160 10.86 2.22 15.11
CA SER A 160 10.72 1.50 13.84
C SER A 160 11.50 0.18 13.88
N PHE A 161 11.09 -0.79 13.05
CA PHE A 161 11.76 -2.05 12.82
C PHE A 161 11.67 -2.46 11.35
N ALA A 162 12.20 -3.60 10.96
CA ALA A 162 12.19 -4.09 9.59
C ALA A 162 12.71 -3.01 8.60
N GLU A 163 13.91 -2.45 8.88
CA GLU A 163 14.55 -1.40 8.08
C GLU A 163 13.70 -0.12 7.90
N GLY A 164 12.72 0.11 8.76
CA GLY A 164 11.83 1.27 8.74
C GLY A 164 10.46 1.01 8.11
N ASP A 165 10.19 -0.19 7.61
CA ASP A 165 8.89 -0.56 7.03
C ASP A 165 7.82 -0.78 8.12
N GLY A 166 8.24 -1.13 9.34
CA GLY A 166 7.37 -1.43 10.46
C GLY A 166 7.53 -0.53 11.67
N LEU A 167 6.53 -0.54 12.54
CA LEU A 167 6.46 0.22 13.78
C LEU A 167 6.18 -0.68 14.98
N ILE A 168 6.92 -0.50 16.06
CA ILE A 168 6.57 -1.01 17.38
C ILE A 168 5.80 0.08 18.12
N CYS A 169 4.63 -0.26 18.63
CA CYS A 169 3.73 0.70 19.25
C CYS A 169 3.18 0.19 20.59
N GLU A 170 2.90 1.12 21.50
CA GLU A 170 2.06 0.88 22.67
C GLU A 170 0.62 1.26 22.39
N ILE A 171 -0.32 0.46 22.92
CA ILE A 171 -1.77 0.71 22.84
C ILE A 171 -2.38 0.57 24.24
N ALA A 172 -3.57 1.11 24.42
CA ALA A 172 -4.37 0.82 25.59
C ALA A 172 -4.56 -0.70 25.71
N PRO A 173 -4.42 -1.29 26.93
CA PRO A 173 -4.56 -2.73 27.09
C PRO A 173 -5.84 -3.29 26.50
N THR A 174 -5.72 -4.34 25.74
CA THR A 174 -6.82 -5.01 25.04
C THR A 174 -6.55 -6.52 24.97
N HIS A 175 -7.38 -7.27 24.24
CA HIS A 175 -7.19 -8.69 23.93
C HIS A 175 -7.41 -8.97 22.45
N THR A 176 -6.99 -10.13 21.96
CA THR A 176 -7.00 -10.50 20.55
C THR A 176 -8.34 -10.21 19.86
N ASN A 177 -9.45 -10.71 20.43
CA ASN A 177 -10.76 -10.57 19.79
C ASN A 177 -11.20 -9.09 19.66
N GLU A 178 -10.93 -8.27 20.69
CA GLU A 178 -11.24 -6.85 20.66
C GLU A 178 -10.39 -6.11 19.62
N LEU A 179 -9.09 -6.46 19.52
CA LEU A 179 -8.20 -5.88 18.51
C LEU A 179 -8.66 -6.24 17.08
N MET A 180 -9.08 -7.48 16.85
CA MET A 180 -9.65 -7.91 15.55
C MET A 180 -10.95 -7.15 15.22
N GLU A 181 -11.85 -6.96 16.18
CA GLU A 181 -13.08 -6.18 15.94
C GLU A 181 -12.80 -4.70 15.67
N LYS A 182 -11.81 -4.11 16.33
CA LYS A 182 -11.32 -2.76 16.02
C LYS A 182 -10.73 -2.70 14.60
N ALA A 183 -9.92 -3.67 14.23
CA ALA A 183 -9.33 -3.75 12.90
C ALA A 183 -10.40 -3.81 11.80
N LYS A 184 -11.39 -4.71 11.92
CA LYS A 184 -12.50 -4.78 10.95
C LYS A 184 -13.19 -3.43 10.73
N LYS A 185 -13.42 -2.67 11.80
CA LYS A 185 -14.06 -1.35 11.72
C LYS A 185 -13.15 -0.29 11.08
N ILE A 186 -11.86 -0.26 11.43
CA ILE A 186 -10.89 0.73 10.92
C ILE A 186 -10.70 0.55 9.41
N PHE A 187 -10.56 -0.70 8.97
CA PHE A 187 -10.26 -1.02 7.58
C PHE A 187 -11.51 -1.24 6.71
N ASP A 188 -12.71 -1.27 7.33
CA ASP A 188 -13.99 -1.50 6.65
C ASP A 188 -14.01 -2.82 5.89
N ILE A 189 -13.56 -3.90 6.57
CA ILE A 189 -13.45 -5.25 6.02
C ILE A 189 -14.37 -6.23 6.79
N PRO A 190 -14.92 -7.23 6.11
CA PRO A 190 -15.88 -8.16 6.75
C PRO A 190 -15.22 -9.14 7.73
N TYR A 191 -13.94 -9.44 7.54
CA TYR A 191 -13.15 -10.37 8.37
C TYR A 191 -11.69 -10.00 8.35
N VAL A 192 -10.92 -10.51 9.29
CA VAL A 192 -9.46 -10.48 9.36
C VAL A 192 -8.91 -11.88 9.16
N ASP A 193 -7.69 -11.98 8.61
CA ASP A 193 -6.92 -13.22 8.60
C ASP A 193 -6.21 -13.35 9.94
N PHE A 194 -6.60 -14.35 10.74
CA PHE A 194 -6.06 -14.54 12.09
C PHE A 194 -5.30 -15.85 12.20
N GLU A 195 -4.05 -15.72 12.69
CA GLU A 195 -3.17 -16.84 12.99
C GLU A 195 -2.40 -16.60 14.31
N GLY A 196 -1.66 -17.62 14.77
CA GLY A 196 -0.86 -17.52 15.98
C GLY A 196 -1.67 -17.69 17.26
N GLN A 197 -1.34 -16.94 18.31
CA GLN A 197 -1.88 -17.13 19.67
C GLN A 197 -3.00 -16.14 20.00
N THR A 198 -4.06 -16.65 20.64
CA THR A 198 -5.05 -15.79 21.28
C THR A 198 -4.50 -15.29 22.62
N ARG A 199 -4.43 -13.99 22.81
CA ARG A 199 -3.91 -13.36 24.03
C ARG A 199 -5.01 -12.62 24.78
N SER A 200 -5.03 -12.80 26.11
CA SER A 200 -5.95 -12.09 27.01
C SER A 200 -5.47 -10.67 27.35
N HIS A 201 -4.20 -10.37 27.08
CA HIS A 201 -3.61 -9.06 27.32
C HIS A 201 -2.63 -8.68 26.21
N ILE A 202 -2.88 -7.54 25.56
CA ILE A 202 -2.05 -6.94 24.54
C ILE A 202 -1.93 -5.46 24.86
N SER A 203 -0.72 -4.95 25.03
CA SER A 203 -0.40 -3.54 25.22
C SER A 203 0.71 -3.04 24.31
N LYS A 204 1.45 -3.96 23.68
CA LYS A 204 2.50 -3.67 22.70
C LYS A 204 2.22 -4.43 21.41
N ILE A 205 2.19 -3.72 20.28
CA ILE A 205 1.92 -4.28 18.96
C ILE A 205 3.00 -3.89 17.96
N ALA A 206 3.19 -4.73 16.96
CA ALA A 206 3.92 -4.39 15.75
C ALA A 206 2.93 -4.12 14.62
N ILE A 207 3.25 -3.14 13.75
CA ILE A 207 2.43 -2.74 12.62
C ILE A 207 3.29 -2.70 11.37
N ILE A 208 2.88 -3.41 10.32
CA ILE A 208 3.41 -3.28 8.95
C ILE A 208 2.21 -3.27 7.98
N ALA A 209 2.00 -2.20 7.25
CA ALA A 209 1.02 -2.19 6.16
C ALA A 209 1.50 -3.04 4.98
N GLY A 210 0.59 -3.51 4.14
CA GLY A 210 0.93 -4.29 2.96
C GLY A 210 1.52 -5.67 3.28
N CYS A 211 2.63 -6.02 2.62
CA CYS A 211 3.31 -7.32 2.73
C CYS A 211 4.19 -7.45 3.99
N GLY A 212 3.59 -7.64 5.15
CA GLY A 212 4.33 -8.00 6.37
C GLY A 212 4.55 -9.51 6.57
N ASP A 213 4.29 -10.33 5.59
CA ASP A 213 4.33 -11.79 5.57
C ASP A 213 5.76 -12.38 5.49
N LYS A 214 6.69 -11.81 6.25
CA LYS A 214 8.08 -12.29 6.37
C LYS A 214 8.37 -12.74 7.78
N VAL A 215 8.73 -14.02 7.94
CA VAL A 215 9.05 -14.61 9.24
C VAL A 215 10.12 -13.81 9.99
N SER A 216 11.17 -13.32 9.29
CA SER A 216 12.22 -12.52 9.92
C SER A 216 11.71 -11.21 10.55
N MET A 217 10.74 -10.56 9.90
CA MET A 217 10.11 -9.34 10.45
C MET A 217 9.23 -9.66 11.67
N MET A 218 8.51 -10.78 11.64
CA MET A 218 7.70 -11.23 12.77
C MET A 218 8.58 -11.61 13.97
N GLN A 219 9.71 -12.31 13.73
CA GLN A 219 10.68 -12.64 14.76
C GLN A 219 11.30 -11.38 15.39
N GLU A 220 11.71 -10.40 14.57
CA GLU A 220 12.21 -9.12 15.08
C GLU A 220 11.16 -8.40 15.94
N ALA A 221 9.89 -8.42 15.53
CA ALA A 221 8.80 -7.86 16.32
C ALA A 221 8.60 -8.58 17.67
N GLU A 222 8.69 -9.92 17.69
CA GLU A 222 8.65 -10.71 18.93
C GLU A 222 9.82 -10.38 19.87
N GLU A 223 11.03 -10.29 19.33
CA GLU A 223 12.24 -9.91 20.09
C GLU A 223 12.11 -8.53 20.72
N LYS A 224 11.41 -7.60 20.04
CA LYS A 224 11.07 -6.27 20.56
C LYS A 224 9.89 -6.28 21.54
N GLY A 225 9.34 -7.46 21.83
CA GLY A 225 8.28 -7.67 22.81
C GLY A 225 6.86 -7.38 22.32
N ALA A 226 6.63 -7.36 21.01
CA ALA A 226 5.28 -7.26 20.47
C ALA A 226 4.44 -8.49 20.88
N GLN A 227 3.18 -8.24 21.23
CA GLN A 227 2.22 -9.27 21.64
C GLN A 227 1.19 -9.53 20.53
N ALA A 228 1.05 -8.60 19.59
CA ALA A 228 0.31 -8.78 18.36
C ALA A 228 1.05 -8.13 17.18
N TYR A 229 0.83 -8.67 15.99
CA TYR A 229 1.37 -8.20 14.73
C TYR A 229 0.20 -7.89 13.79
N VAL A 230 0.02 -6.63 13.46
CA VAL A 230 -1.03 -6.14 12.56
C VAL A 230 -0.41 -5.82 11.21
N THR A 231 -0.86 -6.51 10.17
CA THR A 231 -0.29 -6.38 8.82
C THR A 231 -1.37 -6.48 7.74
N GLY A 232 -1.06 -6.10 6.52
CA GLY A 232 -1.95 -6.37 5.39
C GLY A 232 -2.11 -7.87 5.16
N GLU A 233 -1.00 -8.61 5.10
CA GLU A 233 -0.97 -10.05 4.85
C GLU A 233 -0.20 -10.80 5.94
N VAL A 234 -0.82 -11.84 6.52
CA VAL A 234 -0.12 -12.82 7.34
C VAL A 234 0.50 -13.90 6.46
N HIS A 235 -0.23 -14.28 5.40
CA HIS A 235 0.20 -15.25 4.40
C HIS A 235 0.22 -14.66 3.00
N CYS A 236 1.18 -15.11 2.19
CA CYS A 236 1.14 -14.91 0.75
C CYS A 236 0.25 -15.99 0.11
N HIS A 237 -0.92 -15.60 -0.38
CA HIS A 237 -1.87 -16.50 -1.07
C HIS A 237 -1.74 -16.48 -2.59
N ILE A 238 -0.58 -16.07 -3.14
CA ILE A 238 -0.33 -16.03 -4.58
C ILE A 238 -0.11 -17.45 -5.12
N ASP A 239 -0.85 -17.82 -6.17
CA ASP A 239 -0.75 -19.14 -6.80
C ASP A 239 0.40 -19.24 -7.80
N ASN A 240 1.62 -19.15 -7.30
CA ASN A 240 2.85 -19.44 -8.03
C ASN A 240 3.90 -20.04 -7.08
N ASP A 241 5.05 -20.46 -7.60
CA ASP A 241 6.10 -21.09 -6.81
C ASP A 241 6.62 -20.20 -5.68
N TYR A 242 6.70 -18.90 -5.91
CA TYR A 242 7.12 -17.93 -4.90
C TYR A 242 6.10 -17.87 -3.75
N GLY A 243 4.82 -17.72 -4.06
CA GLY A 243 3.76 -17.66 -3.05
C GLY A 243 3.66 -18.95 -2.24
N LYS A 244 3.69 -20.12 -2.93
CA LYS A 244 3.67 -21.44 -2.29
C LYS A 244 4.86 -21.63 -1.34
N LYS A 245 6.05 -21.20 -1.74
CA LYS A 245 7.25 -21.27 -0.87
C LYS A 245 7.10 -20.37 0.35
N LYS A 246 6.66 -19.12 0.18
CA LYS A 246 6.43 -18.20 1.30
C LYS A 246 5.36 -18.73 2.26
N TYR A 247 4.26 -19.24 1.72
CA TYR A 247 3.20 -19.84 2.50
C TYR A 247 3.70 -21.02 3.35
N ALA A 248 4.50 -21.94 2.77
CA ALA A 248 5.09 -23.06 3.50
C ALA A 248 5.98 -22.61 4.66
N ILE A 249 6.85 -21.61 4.44
CA ILE A 249 7.73 -21.05 5.48
C ILE A 249 6.88 -20.42 6.61
N MET A 250 5.82 -19.71 6.29
CA MET A 250 4.94 -19.12 7.28
C MET A 250 4.21 -20.19 8.11
N LYS A 251 3.73 -21.25 7.46
CA LYS A 251 3.07 -22.40 8.14
C LYS A 251 3.98 -23.12 9.13
N GLU A 252 5.29 -23.14 8.88
CA GLU A 252 6.26 -23.67 9.86
C GLU A 252 6.43 -22.72 11.06
N TYR A 253 6.40 -21.41 10.85
CA TYR A 253 6.60 -20.42 11.89
C TYR A 253 5.40 -20.27 12.84
N ILE A 254 4.18 -20.25 12.32
CA ILE A 254 2.95 -19.94 13.06
C ILE A 254 2.77 -20.74 14.36
N PRO A 255 3.03 -22.08 14.41
CA PRO A 255 2.91 -22.84 15.67
C PRO A 255 3.87 -22.40 16.77
N HIS A 256 4.92 -21.66 16.43
CA HIS A 256 5.99 -21.28 17.35
C HIS A 256 5.88 -19.83 17.82
N THR A 257 5.15 -18.98 17.12
CA THR A 257 4.98 -17.58 17.55
C THR A 257 4.15 -17.46 18.82
N THR A 258 4.50 -16.47 19.63
CA THR A 258 3.74 -16.10 20.83
C THR A 258 2.78 -14.93 20.57
N MET A 259 2.82 -14.34 19.37
CA MET A 259 1.98 -13.21 18.98
C MET A 259 0.61 -13.63 18.43
N SER A 260 -0.35 -12.71 18.52
CA SER A 260 -1.54 -12.72 17.68
C SER A 260 -1.17 -12.12 16.32
N LEU A 261 -1.29 -12.88 15.24
CA LEU A 261 -1.04 -12.39 13.86
C LEU A 261 -2.37 -12.00 13.22
N ILE A 262 -2.52 -10.74 12.82
CA ILE A 262 -3.79 -10.18 12.32
C ILE A 262 -3.55 -9.55 10.95
N GLY A 263 -4.04 -10.22 9.90
CA GLY A 263 -4.05 -9.73 8.53
C GLY A 263 -5.31 -8.94 8.23
N VAL A 264 -5.17 -7.75 7.67
CA VAL A 264 -6.28 -6.82 7.42
C VAL A 264 -6.44 -6.43 5.96
N SER A 265 -5.98 -7.27 5.04
CA SER A 265 -5.85 -7.03 3.61
C SER A 265 -4.71 -6.06 3.25
N HIS A 266 -3.95 -6.43 2.23
CA HIS A 266 -2.88 -5.59 1.70
C HIS A 266 -3.43 -4.21 1.32
N SER A 267 -4.37 -4.18 0.41
CA SER A 267 -4.91 -2.93 -0.11
C SER A 267 -5.68 -2.11 0.94
N ALA A 268 -6.43 -2.76 1.85
CA ALA A 268 -7.15 -2.03 2.90
C ALA A 268 -6.20 -1.37 3.89
N SER A 269 -5.09 -2.05 4.25
CA SER A 269 -4.06 -1.50 5.15
C SER A 269 -3.39 -0.25 4.57
N GLU A 270 -3.12 -0.25 3.27
CA GLU A 270 -2.48 0.87 2.56
C GLU A 270 -3.49 1.95 2.12
N TYR A 271 -4.77 1.60 1.96
CA TYR A 271 -5.79 2.60 1.65
C TYR A 271 -6.07 3.55 2.83
N LEU A 272 -5.80 3.10 4.05
CA LEU A 272 -6.02 3.91 5.23
C LEU A 272 -5.26 5.25 5.17
N VAL A 273 -4.00 5.25 4.74
CA VAL A 273 -3.24 6.50 4.57
C VAL A 273 -3.85 7.39 3.48
N LYS A 274 -4.42 6.81 2.43
CA LYS A 274 -5.08 7.57 1.34
C LYS A 274 -6.33 8.29 1.85
N LYS A 275 -7.23 7.56 2.53
CA LYS A 275 -8.50 8.13 3.01
C LYS A 275 -8.37 9.02 4.25
N THR A 276 -7.19 9.10 4.85
CA THR A 276 -6.91 9.91 6.04
C THR A 276 -5.81 10.94 5.76
N LEU A 277 -4.56 10.59 6.02
CA LEU A 277 -3.45 11.55 6.03
C LEU A 277 -3.22 12.22 4.67
N MET A 278 -3.33 11.49 3.56
CA MET A 278 -3.14 12.09 2.24
C MET A 278 -4.34 12.91 1.78
N TYR A 279 -5.56 12.48 2.13
CA TYR A 279 -6.76 13.29 1.91
C TYR A 279 -6.62 14.66 2.57
N ASP A 280 -6.24 14.68 3.85
CA ASP A 280 -6.04 15.90 4.61
C ASP A 280 -4.89 16.74 4.03
N TRP A 281 -3.77 16.10 3.67
CA TRP A 281 -2.62 16.80 3.11
C TRP A 281 -2.96 17.53 1.80
N PHE A 282 -3.60 16.86 0.85
CA PHE A 282 -4.01 17.50 -0.39
C PHE A 282 -5.02 18.63 -0.17
N SER A 283 -6.02 18.39 0.68
CA SER A 283 -7.08 19.36 0.98
C SER A 283 -6.56 20.63 1.67
N GLN A 284 -5.52 20.51 2.50
CA GLN A 284 -4.95 21.62 3.25
C GLN A 284 -3.90 22.42 2.46
N ASN A 285 -3.18 21.77 1.56
CA ASN A 285 -2.05 22.38 0.86
C ASN A 285 -2.37 22.89 -0.54
N PHE A 286 -3.46 22.39 -1.16
CA PHE A 286 -3.81 22.74 -2.52
C PHE A 286 -5.30 23.06 -2.69
N ASN A 287 -5.58 23.96 -3.62
CA ASN A 287 -6.96 24.22 -4.05
C ASN A 287 -7.36 23.19 -5.14
N VAL A 288 -7.57 21.95 -4.72
CA VAL A 288 -8.02 20.82 -5.54
C VAL A 288 -9.20 20.12 -4.88
N ASN A 289 -10.01 19.45 -5.66
CA ASN A 289 -10.99 18.52 -5.13
C ASN A 289 -10.31 17.15 -4.95
N VAL A 290 -10.46 16.53 -3.77
CA VAL A 290 -9.90 15.21 -3.47
C VAL A 290 -10.98 14.15 -3.55
N VAL A 291 -10.77 13.16 -4.41
CA VAL A 291 -11.71 12.07 -4.68
C VAL A 291 -11.09 10.76 -4.19
N LEU A 292 -11.81 10.07 -3.31
CA LEU A 292 -11.38 8.76 -2.83
C LEU A 292 -11.89 7.66 -3.78
N LEU A 293 -10.98 6.80 -4.22
CA LEU A 293 -11.29 5.61 -5.03
C LEU A 293 -11.00 4.34 -4.24
N PRO A 294 -11.93 3.91 -3.35
CA PRO A 294 -11.81 2.62 -2.70
C PRO A 294 -11.95 1.49 -3.72
N GLN A 295 -11.28 0.38 -3.46
CA GLN A 295 -11.51 -0.86 -4.18
C GLN A 295 -12.83 -1.50 -3.71
N GLU A 296 -13.52 -2.23 -4.60
CA GLU A 296 -14.74 -2.98 -4.25
C GLU A 296 -14.41 -4.25 -3.46
N LYS A 297 -13.27 -4.85 -3.77
CA LYS A 297 -12.71 -5.98 -3.03
C LYS A 297 -11.42 -5.57 -2.36
N TRP A 298 -11.31 -5.81 -1.07
CA TRP A 298 -10.08 -5.56 -0.33
C TRP A 298 -9.11 -6.73 -0.35
N TRP A 299 -9.64 -7.94 -0.38
CA TRP A 299 -8.85 -9.16 -0.55
C TRP A 299 -8.77 -9.52 -2.03
N TYR A 300 -7.58 -9.43 -2.55
CA TYR A 300 -7.24 -9.72 -3.95
C TYR A 300 -6.35 -10.96 -4.06
#